data_2944390dfa16d4eb240c802ea678b384
#
_entry.id   2944390dfa16d4eb240c802ea678b384
#
_cell.length_a   1.000
_cell.length_b   1.000
_cell.length_c   1.000
_cell.angle_alpha   90.00
_cell.angle_beta   90.00
_cell.angle_gamma   90.00
#
_symmetry.space_group_name_H-M   'P 1'
#
loop_
_entity.id
_entity.type
_entity.pdbx_description
1 polymer ?
#
loop_
_entity_poly.entity_id
_entity_poly.type
_entity_poly.pdbx_seq_one_letter_code
_entity_poly.pdbx_strand_id
1 'polypeptide(L)'
;MTDRVIVGLSGGVDSAVAALLLKEQGWDVHGLFMSNWEEDEDGYCTAAQDFQDARAVARELVIPLHRVSFAAEYRERVFQHFLAEHRAGRTPNPDVLCNREIKFGVALSYARRLGAARFATGHYARILHSPAGAELHKARDAAKDQSYFLHAVDIEYLADTLMPIGELEKGAVRERAREAGLPVFDKRDSTGICFVGERPFREFLGRFLADRPGAIESPEGERMGTHRGLAFYTLGQREGLGIGGRPGHAELPWFVARKDGARNALIVVQGHDHPLLFSSALSTGAMHWLSAARREPFSCAVKVRYRQADQAATLEPHDDGSARISFEKPQRAVTPGQYAVVYEGDRCLGGAVIENVEAVSARRAAA
;
A
#
# COMPACT_ATOMS: atom_id res chain seq x y z
N MET A 1 -36.95 3.47 -9.83
CA MET A 1 -36.27 2.67 -8.78
C MET A 1 -34.96 3.35 -8.54
N THR A 2 -34.57 3.55 -7.30
CA THR A 2 -33.27 4.14 -6.94
C THR A 2 -32.19 3.11 -7.24
N ASP A 3 -31.10 3.53 -7.87
CA ASP A 3 -29.98 2.63 -8.20
C ASP A 3 -29.30 2.14 -6.92
N ARG A 4 -29.00 0.83 -6.89
CA ARG A 4 -28.32 0.22 -5.75
C ARG A 4 -26.84 0.48 -5.78
N VAL A 5 -26.29 0.90 -4.62
CA VAL A 5 -24.86 0.94 -4.38
C VAL A 5 -24.47 0.01 -3.24
N ILE A 6 -23.41 -0.79 -3.45
CA ILE A 6 -22.84 -1.61 -2.39
C ILE A 6 -21.56 -0.96 -1.90
N VAL A 7 -21.51 -0.68 -0.58
CA VAL A 7 -20.37 -0.06 0.08
C VAL A 7 -19.57 -1.12 0.80
N GLY A 8 -18.29 -1.22 0.51
CA GLY A 8 -17.34 -2.02 1.31
C GLY A 8 -17.25 -1.45 2.72
N LEU A 9 -17.96 -2.05 3.67
CA LEU A 9 -18.12 -1.57 5.05
C LEU A 9 -17.17 -2.34 5.98
N SER A 10 -16.02 -1.73 6.31
CA SER A 10 -14.94 -2.37 7.07
C SER A 10 -15.09 -2.29 8.59
N GLY A 11 -16.11 -1.59 9.11
CA GLY A 11 -16.22 -1.26 10.52
C GLY A 11 -15.37 -0.07 10.96
N GLY A 12 -14.72 0.63 10.03
CA GLY A 12 -13.99 1.88 10.26
C GLY A 12 -14.81 3.12 9.91
N VAL A 13 -14.41 4.29 10.44
CA VAL A 13 -15.11 5.56 10.25
C VAL A 13 -15.22 5.97 8.79
N ASP A 14 -14.21 5.72 7.97
CA ASP A 14 -14.13 6.14 6.57
C ASP A 14 -15.21 5.46 5.71
N SER A 15 -15.34 4.14 5.83
CA SER A 15 -16.38 3.38 5.13
C SER A 15 -17.79 3.69 5.65
N ALA A 16 -17.92 4.00 6.95
CA ALA A 16 -19.18 4.38 7.56
C ALA A 16 -19.67 5.74 7.01
N VAL A 17 -18.79 6.73 6.91
CA VAL A 17 -19.13 8.04 6.32
C VAL A 17 -19.38 7.94 4.82
N ALA A 18 -18.63 7.09 4.10
CA ALA A 18 -18.91 6.84 2.70
C ALA A 18 -20.34 6.32 2.49
N ALA A 19 -20.81 5.37 3.34
CA ALA A 19 -22.18 4.87 3.30
C ALA A 19 -23.22 5.95 3.67
N LEU A 20 -22.93 6.77 4.69
CA LEU A 20 -23.79 7.90 5.10
C LEU A 20 -24.00 8.89 3.93
N LEU A 21 -22.92 9.34 3.31
CA LEU A 21 -22.97 10.33 2.22
C LEU A 21 -23.77 9.81 1.02
N LEU A 22 -23.61 8.55 0.67
CA LEU A 22 -24.38 7.94 -0.42
C LEU A 22 -25.86 7.79 -0.08
N LYS A 23 -26.19 7.49 1.18
CA LYS A 23 -27.57 7.47 1.64
C LYS A 23 -28.21 8.85 1.59
N GLU A 24 -27.50 9.90 2.01
CA GLU A 24 -27.94 11.29 1.92
C GLU A 24 -28.17 11.74 0.46
N GLN A 25 -27.38 11.19 -0.48
CA GLN A 25 -27.57 11.40 -1.92
C GLN A 25 -28.75 10.63 -2.52
N GLY A 26 -29.43 9.78 -1.74
CA GLY A 26 -30.63 9.07 -2.16
C GLY A 26 -30.37 7.72 -2.82
N TRP A 27 -29.17 7.12 -2.72
CA TRP A 27 -28.88 5.77 -3.21
C TRP A 27 -29.59 4.70 -2.36
N ASP A 28 -29.95 3.55 -2.99
CA ASP A 28 -30.27 2.30 -2.29
C ASP A 28 -28.97 1.66 -1.77
N VAL A 29 -28.54 2.07 -0.56
CA VAL A 29 -27.26 1.69 0.01
C VAL A 29 -27.31 0.36 0.72
N HIS A 30 -26.43 -0.58 0.35
CA HIS A 30 -26.19 -1.82 1.07
C HIS A 30 -24.72 -1.89 1.53
N GLY A 31 -24.46 -2.36 2.73
CA GLY A 31 -23.13 -2.64 3.24
C GLY A 31 -22.64 -4.04 2.82
N LEU A 32 -21.35 -4.16 2.52
CA LEU A 32 -20.65 -5.43 2.31
C LEU A 32 -19.46 -5.53 3.26
N PHE A 33 -19.56 -6.40 4.26
CA PHE A 33 -18.44 -6.75 5.13
C PHE A 33 -17.68 -7.94 4.54
N MET A 34 -16.37 -7.77 4.35
CA MET A 34 -15.48 -8.79 3.80
C MET A 34 -14.55 -9.33 4.89
N SER A 35 -14.56 -10.65 5.09
CA SER A 35 -13.58 -11.36 5.91
C SER A 35 -12.53 -11.97 4.97
N ASN A 36 -11.30 -11.48 5.01
CA ASN A 36 -10.23 -11.90 4.10
C ASN A 36 -9.13 -12.71 4.80
N TRP A 37 -9.31 -12.96 6.10
CA TRP A 37 -8.42 -13.80 6.89
C TRP A 37 -9.26 -14.63 7.85
N GLU A 38 -8.93 -15.91 8.00
CA GLU A 38 -9.52 -16.77 9.00
C GLU A 38 -8.89 -16.49 10.37
N GLU A 39 -9.68 -16.63 11.43
CA GLU A 39 -9.20 -16.46 12.80
C GLU A 39 -8.11 -17.50 13.09
N ASP A 40 -6.95 -17.03 13.56
CA ASP A 40 -5.92 -17.90 14.12
C ASP A 40 -6.30 -18.25 15.57
N GLU A 41 -5.83 -19.39 16.07
CA GLU A 41 -6.00 -19.83 17.45
C GLU A 41 -5.48 -18.81 18.49
N ASP A 42 -4.64 -17.86 18.07
CA ASP A 42 -4.02 -16.84 18.95
C ASP A 42 -4.85 -15.57 19.17
N GLY A 43 -6.06 -15.46 18.63
CA GLY A 43 -6.98 -14.38 18.95
C GLY A 43 -6.60 -12.96 18.44
N TYR A 44 -5.61 -12.84 17.57
CA TYR A 44 -5.19 -11.53 17.02
C TYR A 44 -6.09 -10.98 15.91
N CYS A 45 -7.13 -11.71 15.51
CA CYS A 45 -8.00 -11.26 14.43
C CYS A 45 -9.01 -10.23 14.95
N THR A 46 -8.91 -8.98 14.46
CA THR A 46 -9.89 -7.93 14.74
C THR A 46 -11.19 -8.10 13.97
N ALA A 47 -11.28 -9.08 13.06
CA ALA A 47 -12.41 -9.25 12.15
C ALA A 47 -13.75 -9.42 12.86
N ALA A 48 -13.79 -10.07 14.03
CA ALA A 48 -15.00 -10.21 14.81
C ALA A 48 -15.48 -8.85 15.35
N GLN A 49 -14.58 -8.04 15.91
CA GLN A 49 -14.90 -6.70 16.40
C GLN A 49 -15.25 -5.77 15.23
N ASP A 50 -14.48 -5.80 14.15
CA ASP A 50 -14.75 -4.99 12.95
C ASP A 50 -16.12 -5.32 12.34
N PHE A 51 -16.53 -6.60 12.39
CA PHE A 51 -17.88 -7.00 11.96
C PHE A 51 -18.96 -6.47 12.89
N GLN A 52 -18.75 -6.47 14.22
CA GLN A 52 -19.72 -5.87 15.15
C GLN A 52 -19.85 -4.37 14.91
N ASP A 53 -18.74 -3.68 14.68
CA ASP A 53 -18.73 -2.25 14.37
C ASP A 53 -19.46 -1.97 13.04
N ALA A 54 -19.21 -2.77 12.00
CA ALA A 54 -19.94 -2.67 10.73
C ALA A 54 -21.45 -2.91 10.91
N ARG A 55 -21.84 -3.87 11.76
CA ARG A 55 -23.25 -4.11 12.11
C ARG A 55 -23.88 -2.92 12.83
N ALA A 56 -23.14 -2.32 13.77
CA ALA A 56 -23.62 -1.16 14.50
C ALA A 56 -23.84 0.03 13.56
N VAL A 57 -22.89 0.29 12.65
CA VAL A 57 -23.03 1.30 11.58
C VAL A 57 -24.23 1.01 10.68
N ALA A 58 -24.38 -0.23 10.21
CA ALA A 58 -25.50 -0.60 9.34
C ALA A 58 -26.86 -0.41 10.00
N ARG A 59 -26.97 -0.67 11.31
CA ARG A 59 -28.17 -0.41 12.11
C ARG A 59 -28.48 1.08 12.20
N GLU A 60 -27.47 1.90 12.53
CA GLU A 60 -27.63 3.35 12.65
C GLU A 60 -28.07 3.95 11.32
N LEU A 61 -27.45 3.51 10.24
CA LEU A 61 -27.81 3.95 8.89
C LEU A 61 -29.08 3.30 8.35
N VAL A 62 -29.66 2.31 9.03
CA VAL A 62 -30.83 1.53 8.57
C VAL A 62 -30.59 0.99 7.14
N ILE A 63 -29.47 0.32 6.92
CA ILE A 63 -29.12 -0.30 5.64
C ILE A 63 -28.90 -1.82 5.79
N PRO A 64 -29.19 -2.62 4.76
CA PRO A 64 -28.84 -4.04 4.74
C PRO A 64 -27.33 -4.23 4.81
N LEU A 65 -26.88 -5.27 5.55
CA LEU A 65 -25.47 -5.66 5.62
C LEU A 65 -25.30 -7.10 5.15
N HIS A 66 -24.48 -7.28 4.10
CA HIS A 66 -24.04 -8.57 3.61
C HIS A 66 -22.68 -8.92 4.23
N ARG A 67 -22.48 -10.20 4.54
CA ARG A 67 -21.17 -10.72 5.01
C ARG A 67 -20.70 -11.80 4.04
N VAL A 68 -19.43 -11.70 3.64
CA VAL A 68 -18.79 -12.68 2.75
C VAL A 68 -17.35 -12.95 3.20
N SER A 69 -16.88 -14.18 3.00
CA SER A 69 -15.46 -14.52 3.19
C SER A 69 -14.78 -14.66 1.83
N PHE A 70 -13.66 -13.97 1.66
CA PHE A 70 -12.73 -14.11 0.55
C PHE A 70 -11.36 -14.60 1.02
N ALA A 71 -11.32 -15.32 2.14
CA ALA A 71 -10.07 -15.78 2.76
C ALA A 71 -9.27 -16.71 1.83
N ALA A 72 -9.96 -17.56 1.05
CA ALA A 72 -9.31 -18.44 0.09
C ALA A 72 -8.63 -17.64 -1.03
N GLU A 73 -9.37 -16.71 -1.64
CA GLU A 73 -8.87 -15.85 -2.71
C GLU A 73 -7.74 -14.92 -2.24
N TYR A 74 -7.86 -14.37 -1.01
CA TYR A 74 -6.80 -13.56 -0.42
C TYR A 74 -5.53 -14.38 -0.20
N ARG A 75 -5.66 -15.60 0.34
CA ARG A 75 -4.53 -16.50 0.56
C ARG A 75 -3.82 -16.82 -0.74
N GLU A 76 -4.56 -17.16 -1.78
CA GLU A 76 -4.03 -17.56 -3.08
C GLU A 76 -3.41 -16.37 -3.84
N ARG A 77 -4.15 -15.25 -3.98
CA ARG A 77 -3.78 -14.17 -4.90
C ARG A 77 -2.91 -13.09 -4.27
N VAL A 78 -2.99 -12.92 -2.94
CA VAL A 78 -2.25 -11.87 -2.23
C VAL A 78 -1.17 -12.46 -1.34
N PHE A 79 -1.55 -13.35 -0.42
CA PHE A 79 -0.65 -13.80 0.63
C PHE A 79 0.46 -14.73 0.12
N GLN A 80 0.17 -15.63 -0.81
CA GLN A 80 1.21 -16.49 -1.40
C GLN A 80 2.24 -15.67 -2.17
N HIS A 81 1.81 -14.67 -2.94
CA HIS A 81 2.72 -13.74 -3.61
C HIS A 81 3.57 -12.97 -2.61
N PHE A 82 2.95 -12.45 -1.55
CA PHE A 82 3.64 -11.76 -0.46
C PHE A 82 4.76 -12.63 0.17
N LEU A 83 4.49 -13.90 0.43
CA LEU A 83 5.50 -14.83 0.95
C LEU A 83 6.60 -15.14 -0.06
N ALA A 84 6.26 -15.29 -1.35
CA ALA A 84 7.23 -15.55 -2.41
C ALA A 84 8.22 -14.39 -2.56
N GLU A 85 7.74 -13.16 -2.54
CA GLU A 85 8.57 -11.94 -2.59
C GLU A 85 9.53 -11.86 -1.39
N HIS A 86 9.03 -12.13 -0.18
CA HIS A 86 9.89 -12.16 1.01
C HIS A 86 10.95 -13.26 0.94
N ARG A 87 10.62 -14.46 0.42
CA ARG A 87 11.60 -15.54 0.19
C ARG A 87 12.66 -15.14 -0.82
N ALA A 88 12.30 -14.33 -1.82
CA ALA A 88 13.22 -13.77 -2.80
C ALA A 88 14.04 -12.58 -2.25
N GLY A 89 13.90 -12.23 -0.97
CA GLY A 89 14.60 -11.12 -0.32
C GLY A 89 14.02 -9.72 -0.66
N ARG A 90 12.92 -9.64 -1.41
CA ARG A 90 12.23 -8.38 -1.72
C ARG A 90 11.28 -7.98 -0.59
N THR A 91 10.78 -6.76 -0.63
CA THR A 91 9.82 -6.25 0.36
C THR A 91 8.52 -5.86 -0.35
N PRO A 92 7.55 -6.76 -0.48
CA PRO A 92 6.30 -6.50 -1.20
C PRO A 92 5.37 -5.55 -0.43
N ASN A 93 4.38 -5.02 -1.15
CA ASN A 93 3.27 -4.27 -0.58
C ASN A 93 1.95 -5.02 -0.86
N PRO A 94 1.42 -5.78 0.11
CA PRO A 94 0.24 -6.59 -0.10
C PRO A 94 -1.04 -5.76 -0.26
N ASP A 95 -1.07 -4.49 0.21
CA ASP A 95 -2.26 -3.65 0.12
C ASP A 95 -2.61 -3.28 -1.33
N VAL A 96 -1.60 -3.12 -2.19
CA VAL A 96 -1.81 -2.92 -3.64
C VAL A 96 -2.52 -4.12 -4.25
N LEU A 97 -2.03 -5.33 -3.97
CA LEU A 97 -2.63 -6.57 -4.46
C LEU A 97 -4.02 -6.81 -3.84
N CYS A 98 -4.20 -6.49 -2.56
CA CYS A 98 -5.50 -6.59 -1.91
C CYS A 98 -6.55 -5.69 -2.59
N ASN A 99 -6.18 -4.47 -2.98
CA ASN A 99 -7.07 -3.61 -3.74
C ASN A 99 -7.38 -4.23 -5.12
N ARG A 100 -6.36 -4.60 -5.89
CA ARG A 100 -6.54 -5.15 -7.24
C ARG A 100 -7.33 -6.46 -7.24
N GLU A 101 -6.91 -7.45 -6.46
CA GLU A 101 -7.44 -8.81 -6.54
C GLU A 101 -8.72 -9.01 -5.72
N ILE A 102 -8.79 -8.38 -4.54
CA ILE A 102 -9.88 -8.64 -3.59
C ILE A 102 -10.95 -7.56 -3.67
N LYS A 103 -10.62 -6.29 -3.37
CA LYS A 103 -11.65 -5.24 -3.27
C LYS A 103 -12.26 -4.90 -4.62
N PHE A 104 -11.43 -4.63 -5.62
CA PHE A 104 -11.89 -4.25 -6.97
C PHE A 104 -11.93 -5.45 -7.94
N GLY A 105 -11.47 -6.62 -7.53
CA GLY A 105 -11.63 -7.89 -8.23
C GLY A 105 -12.87 -8.65 -7.77
N VAL A 106 -12.67 -9.58 -6.82
CA VAL A 106 -13.73 -10.52 -6.40
C VAL A 106 -14.89 -9.84 -5.67
N ALA A 107 -14.63 -8.80 -4.84
CA ALA A 107 -15.69 -8.14 -4.09
C ALA A 107 -16.57 -7.27 -5.00
N LEU A 108 -16.00 -6.54 -5.96
CA LEU A 108 -16.76 -5.82 -6.98
C LEU A 108 -17.63 -6.79 -7.79
N SER A 109 -17.07 -7.93 -8.22
CA SER A 109 -17.83 -8.96 -8.94
C SER A 109 -18.97 -9.54 -8.08
N TYR A 110 -18.75 -9.71 -6.78
CA TYR A 110 -19.78 -10.14 -5.84
C TYR A 110 -20.87 -9.08 -5.67
N ALA A 111 -20.50 -7.79 -5.55
CA ALA A 111 -21.44 -6.68 -5.46
C ALA A 111 -22.36 -6.61 -6.69
N ARG A 112 -21.80 -6.78 -7.89
CA ARG A 112 -22.59 -6.86 -9.14
C ARG A 112 -23.61 -7.99 -9.13
N ARG A 113 -23.27 -9.17 -8.58
CA ARG A 113 -24.22 -10.28 -8.41
C ARG A 113 -25.34 -9.98 -7.40
N LEU A 114 -25.10 -9.09 -6.43
CA LEU A 114 -26.14 -8.58 -5.53
C LEU A 114 -27.00 -7.46 -6.15
N GLY A 115 -26.81 -7.17 -7.45
CA GLY A 115 -27.57 -6.18 -8.19
C GLY A 115 -27.07 -4.74 -8.01
N ALA A 116 -25.81 -4.53 -7.63
CA ALA A 116 -25.23 -3.21 -7.51
C ALA A 116 -25.05 -2.56 -8.88
N ALA A 117 -25.55 -1.34 -9.05
CA ALA A 117 -25.23 -0.47 -10.17
C ALA A 117 -23.85 0.18 -10.00
N ARG A 118 -23.43 0.38 -8.74
CA ARG A 118 -22.11 0.92 -8.38
C ARG A 118 -21.56 0.20 -7.14
N PHE A 119 -20.23 0.16 -7.06
CA PHE A 119 -19.51 -0.24 -5.85
C PHE A 119 -18.93 1.01 -5.19
N ALA A 120 -18.85 1.07 -3.87
CA ALA A 120 -18.30 2.21 -3.18
C ALA A 120 -17.35 1.78 -2.07
N THR A 121 -16.38 2.63 -1.77
CA THR A 121 -15.40 2.39 -0.71
C THR A 121 -15.07 3.67 0.04
N GLY A 122 -14.56 3.51 1.26
CA GLY A 122 -14.02 4.60 2.07
C GLY A 122 -12.56 4.95 1.73
N HIS A 123 -12.14 4.84 0.47
CA HIS A 123 -10.79 5.27 0.08
C HIS A 123 -10.70 6.78 -0.09
N TYR A 124 -9.58 7.32 0.36
CA TYR A 124 -9.17 8.69 0.05
C TYR A 124 -8.50 8.72 -1.33
N ALA A 125 -9.30 8.82 -2.37
CA ALA A 125 -8.91 9.03 -3.75
C ALA A 125 -10.10 9.61 -4.52
N ARG A 126 -9.89 10.14 -5.71
CA ARG A 126 -10.93 10.73 -6.56
C ARG A 126 -10.95 10.03 -7.91
N ILE A 127 -12.13 9.71 -8.38
CA ILE A 127 -12.34 9.25 -9.74
C ILE A 127 -13.04 10.38 -10.51
N LEU A 128 -12.31 10.97 -11.43
CA LEU A 128 -12.84 12.03 -12.30
C LEU A 128 -13.20 11.45 -13.65
N HIS A 129 -14.35 11.87 -14.18
CA HIS A 129 -14.81 11.44 -15.49
C HIS A 129 -14.64 12.57 -16.49
N SER A 130 -13.99 12.26 -17.61
CA SER A 130 -13.78 13.17 -18.73
C SER A 130 -14.29 12.53 -20.04
N PRO A 131 -14.38 13.26 -21.14
CA PRO A 131 -14.66 12.66 -22.44
C PRO A 131 -13.64 11.58 -22.88
N ALA A 132 -12.43 11.62 -22.33
CA ALA A 132 -11.38 10.63 -22.57
C ALA A 132 -11.50 9.36 -21.68
N GLY A 133 -12.43 9.34 -20.72
CA GLY A 133 -12.66 8.23 -19.79
C GLY A 133 -12.51 8.64 -18.33
N ALA A 134 -12.43 7.62 -17.47
CA ALA A 134 -12.20 7.82 -16.05
C ALA A 134 -10.71 8.01 -15.75
N GLU A 135 -10.42 8.80 -14.73
CA GLU A 135 -9.07 9.09 -14.26
C GLU A 135 -8.99 8.95 -12.74
N LEU A 136 -7.95 8.28 -12.25
CA LEU A 136 -7.65 8.21 -10.83
C LEU A 136 -6.84 9.44 -10.42
N HIS A 137 -7.31 10.18 -9.42
CA HIS A 137 -6.64 11.34 -8.87
C HIS A 137 -6.37 11.17 -7.37
N LYS A 138 -5.36 11.88 -6.88
CA LYS A 138 -5.08 12.01 -5.45
C LYS A 138 -6.30 12.56 -4.72
N ALA A 139 -6.45 12.18 -3.45
CA ALA A 139 -7.44 12.78 -2.58
C ALA A 139 -7.14 14.26 -2.30
N ARG A 140 -8.15 14.98 -1.83
CA ARG A 140 -7.99 16.34 -1.31
C ARG A 140 -7.09 16.36 -0.07
N ASP A 141 -7.26 15.40 0.85
CA ASP A 141 -6.36 15.23 2.01
C ASP A 141 -5.09 14.50 1.57
N ALA A 142 -4.03 15.27 1.30
CA ALA A 142 -2.74 14.74 0.86
C ALA A 142 -2.08 13.81 1.90
N ALA A 143 -2.39 13.97 3.21
CA ALA A 143 -1.85 13.13 4.27
C ALA A 143 -2.54 11.74 4.32
N LYS A 144 -3.73 11.64 3.73
CA LYS A 144 -4.55 10.41 3.68
C LYS A 144 -4.65 9.83 2.28
N ASP A 145 -4.13 10.49 1.25
CA ASP A 145 -4.19 10.06 -0.15
C ASP A 145 -3.82 8.58 -0.31
N GLN A 146 -4.74 7.79 -0.87
CA GLN A 146 -4.59 6.36 -1.08
C GLN A 146 -4.51 5.97 -2.58
N SER A 147 -4.39 6.95 -3.48
CA SER A 147 -4.21 6.69 -4.91
C SER A 147 -2.99 5.78 -5.19
N TYR A 148 -1.95 5.87 -4.34
CA TYR A 148 -0.79 4.97 -4.36
C TYR A 148 -1.17 3.49 -4.36
N PHE A 149 -2.15 3.08 -3.55
CA PHE A 149 -2.58 1.68 -3.45
C PHE A 149 -3.54 1.24 -4.54
N LEU A 150 -4.07 2.20 -5.30
CA LEU A 150 -5.07 1.97 -6.33
C LEU A 150 -4.49 1.94 -7.75
N HIS A 151 -3.21 2.32 -7.92
CA HIS A 151 -2.57 2.42 -9.24
C HIS A 151 -2.58 1.13 -10.06
N ALA A 152 -2.69 -0.02 -9.41
CA ALA A 152 -2.67 -1.34 -10.06
C ALA A 152 -4.08 -1.91 -10.31
N VAL A 153 -5.13 -1.16 -10.00
CA VAL A 153 -6.53 -1.54 -10.30
C VAL A 153 -6.87 -1.04 -11.70
N ASP A 154 -7.46 -1.91 -12.52
CA ASP A 154 -7.88 -1.54 -13.86
C ASP A 154 -8.84 -0.34 -13.83
N ILE A 155 -8.62 0.61 -14.72
CA ILE A 155 -9.39 1.87 -14.74
C ILE A 155 -10.88 1.62 -14.96
N GLU A 156 -11.26 0.56 -15.69
CA GLU A 156 -12.66 0.17 -15.91
C GLU A 156 -13.37 -0.19 -14.61
N TYR A 157 -12.68 -0.84 -13.66
CA TYR A 157 -13.24 -1.14 -12.34
C TYR A 157 -13.35 0.11 -11.47
N LEU A 158 -12.37 1.00 -11.57
CA LEU A 158 -12.41 2.29 -10.86
C LEU A 158 -13.50 3.20 -11.41
N ALA A 159 -13.76 3.18 -12.73
CA ALA A 159 -14.81 3.97 -13.36
C ALA A 159 -16.22 3.68 -12.82
N ASP A 160 -16.45 2.42 -12.42
CA ASP A 160 -17.71 2.00 -11.81
C ASP A 160 -17.75 2.14 -10.28
N THR A 161 -16.70 2.73 -9.70
CA THR A 161 -16.54 2.85 -8.24
C THR A 161 -16.76 4.28 -7.76
N LEU A 162 -17.42 4.41 -6.60
CA LEU A 162 -17.59 5.67 -5.91
C LEU A 162 -16.64 5.74 -4.70
N MET A 163 -16.00 6.89 -4.53
CA MET A 163 -15.13 7.20 -3.39
C MET A 163 -15.60 8.51 -2.73
N PRO A 164 -16.73 8.47 -1.98
CA PRO A 164 -17.44 9.68 -1.55
C PRO A 164 -16.63 10.61 -0.64
N ILE A 165 -15.63 10.06 0.05
CA ILE A 165 -14.80 10.83 0.99
C ILE A 165 -13.52 11.40 0.34
N GLY A 166 -13.30 11.16 -0.95
CA GLY A 166 -12.08 11.60 -1.65
C GLY A 166 -11.89 13.13 -1.69
N GLU A 167 -12.98 13.89 -1.60
CA GLU A 167 -12.99 15.36 -1.54
C GLU A 167 -12.99 15.92 -0.11
N LEU A 168 -12.90 15.05 0.92
CA LEU A 168 -12.95 15.47 2.32
C LEU A 168 -11.61 15.29 3.00
N GLU A 169 -11.31 16.18 3.94
CA GLU A 169 -10.23 16.02 4.89
C GLU A 169 -10.65 15.05 6.02
N LYS A 170 -9.71 14.32 6.59
CA LYS A 170 -9.98 13.34 7.67
C LYS A 170 -10.72 13.95 8.85
N GLY A 171 -10.41 15.20 9.20
CA GLY A 171 -11.11 15.93 10.26
C GLY A 171 -12.61 16.08 9.96
N ALA A 172 -12.95 16.47 8.73
CA ALA A 172 -14.32 16.59 8.29
C ALA A 172 -15.06 15.25 8.26
N VAL A 173 -14.38 14.16 7.86
CA VAL A 173 -14.96 12.81 7.90
C VAL A 173 -15.33 12.41 9.33
N ARG A 174 -14.45 12.65 10.33
CA ARG A 174 -14.75 12.35 11.74
C ARG A 174 -15.88 13.21 12.29
N GLU A 175 -15.92 14.49 11.92
CA GLU A 175 -17.00 15.40 12.33
C GLU A 175 -18.34 14.93 11.78
N ARG A 176 -18.42 14.59 10.48
CA ARG A 176 -19.64 14.02 9.87
C ARG A 176 -20.10 12.74 10.57
N ALA A 177 -19.16 11.87 10.92
CA ALA A 177 -19.48 10.65 11.67
C ALA A 177 -20.09 10.95 13.06
N ARG A 178 -19.51 11.95 13.74
CA ARG A 178 -19.99 12.39 15.08
C ARG A 178 -21.38 13.03 15.01
N GLU A 179 -21.57 13.95 14.07
CA GLU A 179 -22.87 14.61 13.86
C GLU A 179 -23.99 13.64 13.53
N ALA A 180 -23.69 12.59 12.76
CA ALA A 180 -24.62 11.54 12.41
C ALA A 180 -24.78 10.45 13.49
N GLY A 181 -24.12 10.58 14.64
CA GLY A 181 -24.21 9.59 15.74
C GLY A 181 -23.61 8.23 15.39
N LEU A 182 -22.71 8.13 14.40
CA LEU A 182 -22.11 6.84 14.02
C LEU A 182 -21.24 6.29 15.16
N PRO A 183 -21.39 5.03 15.55
CA PRO A 183 -20.72 4.46 16.73
C PRO A 183 -19.20 4.35 16.60
N VAL A 184 -18.65 4.56 15.39
CA VAL A 184 -17.22 4.43 15.06
C VAL A 184 -16.52 5.78 14.86
N PHE A 185 -17.14 6.90 15.26
CA PHE A 185 -16.64 8.26 14.98
C PHE A 185 -15.25 8.53 15.59
N ASP A 186 -14.93 7.95 16.75
CA ASP A 186 -13.65 8.09 17.47
C ASP A 186 -12.72 6.89 17.28
N LYS A 187 -13.15 5.86 16.53
CA LYS A 187 -12.32 4.68 16.28
C LYS A 187 -11.02 5.07 15.59
N ARG A 188 -9.90 4.55 16.11
CA ARG A 188 -8.57 4.75 15.51
C ARG A 188 -8.51 4.14 14.12
N ASP A 189 -7.74 4.77 13.23
CA ASP A 189 -7.48 4.20 11.91
C ASP A 189 -6.72 2.88 12.07
N SER A 190 -7.12 1.86 11.33
CA SER A 190 -6.39 0.58 11.32
C SER A 190 -4.98 0.80 10.81
N THR A 191 -3.99 0.27 11.54
CA THR A 191 -2.59 0.23 11.17
C THR A 191 -2.19 -1.23 10.94
N GLY A 192 -1.27 -1.50 10.01
CA GLY A 192 -0.84 -2.85 9.68
C GLY A 192 -1.25 -3.30 8.28
N ILE A 193 -1.08 -4.59 7.99
CA ILE A 193 -1.48 -5.20 6.71
C ILE A 193 -2.99 -5.36 6.68
N CYS A 194 -3.64 -4.93 5.59
CA CYS A 194 -5.07 -5.07 5.39
C CYS A 194 -5.54 -6.50 5.70
N PHE A 195 -6.57 -6.61 6.57
CA PHE A 195 -7.23 -7.85 7.00
C PHE A 195 -6.41 -8.81 7.87
N VAL A 196 -5.10 -8.59 8.04
CA VAL A 196 -4.24 -9.37 8.94
C VAL A 196 -4.22 -8.76 10.35
N GLY A 197 -4.51 -7.46 10.46
CA GLY A 197 -4.59 -6.74 11.71
C GLY A 197 -3.24 -6.25 12.24
N GLU A 198 -3.26 -5.66 13.44
CA GLU A 198 -2.08 -5.16 14.14
C GLU A 198 -1.36 -6.30 14.84
N ARG A 199 -0.31 -6.82 14.21
CA ARG A 199 0.55 -7.87 14.76
C ARG A 199 2.00 -7.43 14.70
N PRO A 200 2.86 -7.94 15.61
CA PRO A 200 4.30 -7.84 15.44
C PRO A 200 4.68 -8.54 14.12
N PHE A 201 4.97 -7.73 13.10
CA PHE A 201 5.16 -8.20 11.72
C PHE A 201 6.19 -9.34 11.60
N ARG A 202 7.27 -9.27 12.40
CA ARG A 202 8.32 -10.31 12.41
C ARG A 202 7.83 -11.63 12.95
N GLU A 203 7.00 -11.62 13.99
CA GLU A 203 6.41 -12.83 14.57
C GLU A 203 5.44 -13.47 13.59
N PHE A 204 4.59 -12.65 12.97
CA PHE A 204 3.68 -13.11 11.95
C PHE A 204 4.41 -13.78 10.78
N LEU A 205 5.41 -13.13 10.20
CA LEU A 205 6.22 -13.71 9.13
C LEU A 205 6.95 -14.98 9.56
N GLY A 206 7.42 -15.05 10.79
CA GLY A 206 8.14 -16.21 11.33
C GLY A 206 7.33 -17.51 11.38
N ARG A 207 5.99 -17.42 11.27
CA ARG A 207 5.14 -18.63 11.14
C ARG A 207 5.18 -19.25 9.75
N PHE A 208 5.53 -18.45 8.72
CA PHE A 208 5.49 -18.86 7.31
C PHE A 208 6.86 -18.92 6.65
N LEU A 209 7.85 -18.28 7.26
CA LEU A 209 9.21 -18.23 6.75
C LEU A 209 10.18 -18.79 7.78
N ALA A 210 10.96 -19.78 7.38
CA ALA A 210 12.00 -20.32 8.22
C ALA A 210 13.13 -19.32 8.44
N ASP A 211 13.68 -19.32 9.65
CA ASP A 211 14.88 -18.57 9.97
C ASP A 211 16.06 -19.07 9.12
N ARG A 212 16.77 -18.14 8.52
CA ARG A 212 18.02 -18.36 7.78
C ARG A 212 19.08 -17.38 8.28
N PRO A 213 19.67 -17.61 9.45
CA PRO A 213 20.62 -16.70 10.04
C PRO A 213 21.83 -16.45 9.13
N GLY A 214 22.32 -15.21 9.13
CA GLY A 214 23.49 -14.81 8.37
C GLY A 214 24.18 -13.62 9.00
N ALA A 215 25.29 -13.18 8.40
CA ALA A 215 26.06 -12.07 8.94
C ALA A 215 25.39 -10.72 8.72
N ILE A 216 25.47 -9.83 9.71
CA ILE A 216 25.31 -8.39 9.53
C ILE A 216 26.73 -7.83 9.40
N GLU A 217 26.99 -7.08 8.32
CA GLU A 217 28.31 -6.58 7.98
C GLU A 217 28.28 -5.09 7.63
N SER A 218 29.40 -4.39 7.86
CA SER A 218 29.63 -3.07 7.27
C SER A 218 29.97 -3.18 5.77
N PRO A 219 29.98 -2.10 5.01
CA PRO A 219 30.42 -2.12 3.61
C PRO A 219 31.87 -2.62 3.41
N GLU A 220 32.71 -2.41 4.41
CA GLU A 220 34.13 -2.82 4.46
C GLU A 220 34.28 -4.30 4.83
N GLY A 221 33.18 -5.01 5.18
CA GLY A 221 33.19 -6.42 5.55
C GLY A 221 33.36 -6.68 7.05
N GLU A 222 33.34 -5.65 7.89
CA GLU A 222 33.36 -5.84 9.35
C GLU A 222 32.08 -6.51 9.83
N ARG A 223 32.20 -7.58 10.62
CA ARG A 223 31.04 -8.27 11.18
C ARG A 223 30.42 -7.46 12.33
N MET A 224 29.19 -7.02 12.12
CA MET A 224 28.41 -6.21 13.05
C MET A 224 27.47 -7.04 13.93
N GLY A 225 27.09 -8.24 13.48
CA GLY A 225 26.13 -9.09 14.20
C GLY A 225 25.66 -10.26 13.38
N THR A 226 24.50 -10.78 13.77
CA THR A 226 23.82 -11.88 13.07
C THR A 226 22.36 -11.51 12.88
N HIS A 227 21.86 -11.64 11.64
CA HIS A 227 20.45 -11.46 11.35
C HIS A 227 19.71 -12.80 11.35
N ARG A 228 18.39 -12.76 11.58
CA ARG A 228 17.52 -13.93 11.60
C ARG A 228 17.25 -14.50 10.21
N GLY A 229 17.30 -13.67 9.18
CA GLY A 229 17.07 -14.00 7.77
C GLY A 229 16.78 -12.72 7.00
N LEU A 230 17.25 -12.59 5.76
CA LEU A 230 17.11 -11.38 4.92
C LEU A 230 15.64 -10.99 4.66
N ALA A 231 14.72 -11.97 4.69
CA ALA A 231 13.28 -11.78 4.53
C ALA A 231 12.66 -10.86 5.60
N PHE A 232 13.26 -10.79 6.79
CA PHE A 232 12.74 -10.02 7.92
C PHE A 232 13.22 -8.57 7.97
N TYR A 233 13.96 -8.12 6.96
CA TYR A 233 14.54 -6.78 6.92
C TYR A 233 14.14 -6.04 5.64
N THR A 234 14.09 -4.70 5.74
CA THR A 234 13.77 -3.80 4.64
C THR A 234 14.88 -2.75 4.50
N LEU A 235 15.16 -2.30 3.28
CA LEU A 235 16.15 -1.23 3.06
C LEU A 235 15.73 0.04 3.82
N GLY A 236 16.70 0.69 4.45
CA GLY A 236 16.49 1.86 5.31
C GLY A 236 15.93 1.55 6.70
N GLN A 237 15.71 0.29 7.05
CA GLN A 237 15.27 -0.11 8.39
C GLN A 237 16.35 0.18 9.42
N ARG A 238 15.95 0.76 10.56
CA ARG A 238 16.79 1.04 11.73
C ARG A 238 16.57 0.03 12.86
N GLU A 239 15.31 -0.25 13.15
CA GLU A 239 14.93 -1.04 14.32
C GLU A 239 15.20 -2.54 14.15
N GLY A 240 15.53 -3.20 15.28
CA GLY A 240 15.67 -4.64 15.35
C GLY A 240 16.92 -5.20 14.66
N LEU A 241 17.96 -4.40 14.48
CA LEU A 241 19.27 -4.87 14.00
C LEU A 241 20.11 -5.51 15.12
N GLY A 242 19.83 -5.17 16.38
CA GLY A 242 20.59 -5.67 17.53
C GLY A 242 22.05 -5.20 17.55
N ILE A 243 22.36 -4.14 16.81
CA ILE A 243 23.70 -3.52 16.79
C ILE A 243 23.68 -2.38 17.82
N GLY A 244 24.42 -2.54 18.90
CA GLY A 244 24.63 -1.48 19.89
C GLY A 244 25.69 -0.48 19.50
N GLY A 245 26.05 0.45 20.38
CA GLY A 245 27.23 1.28 20.26
C GLY A 245 28.48 0.39 20.19
N ARG A 246 29.43 0.73 19.29
CA ARG A 246 30.66 -0.03 19.10
C ARG A 246 31.88 0.88 19.22
N PRO A 247 32.95 0.42 19.90
CA PRO A 247 34.23 1.15 19.91
C PRO A 247 34.72 1.37 18.45
N GLY A 248 35.19 2.57 18.18
CA GLY A 248 35.71 2.92 16.85
C GLY A 248 34.67 3.37 15.82
N HIS A 249 33.38 3.35 16.17
CA HIS A 249 32.30 3.88 15.32
C HIS A 249 31.68 5.14 15.95
N ALA A 250 31.07 5.97 15.10
CA ALA A 250 30.35 7.16 15.55
C ALA A 250 29.10 6.75 16.37
N GLU A 251 28.61 7.65 17.23
CA GLU A 251 27.36 7.47 17.97
C GLU A 251 26.12 7.79 17.08
N LEU A 252 26.07 7.15 15.91
CA LEU A 252 25.00 7.31 14.95
C LEU A 252 24.22 6.01 14.78
N PRO A 253 22.90 6.06 14.47
CA PRO A 253 22.10 4.88 14.25
C PRO A 253 22.54 4.11 13.01
N TRP A 254 22.37 2.77 13.07
CA TRP A 254 22.61 1.87 11.95
C TRP A 254 21.36 1.68 11.10
N PHE A 255 21.57 1.57 9.77
CA PHE A 255 20.50 1.35 8.80
C PHE A 255 20.84 0.24 7.83
N VAL A 256 19.83 -0.53 7.41
CA VAL A 256 20.00 -1.52 6.34
C VAL A 256 20.21 -0.79 5.01
N ALA A 257 21.37 -1.01 4.38
CA ALA A 257 21.70 -0.44 3.08
C ALA A 257 21.49 -1.42 1.93
N ARG A 258 21.80 -2.70 2.14
CA ARG A 258 21.70 -3.73 1.09
C ARG A 258 21.46 -5.12 1.69
N LYS A 259 20.78 -5.96 0.94
CA LYS A 259 20.67 -7.39 1.18
C LYS A 259 21.53 -8.12 0.15
N ASP A 260 22.52 -8.86 0.58
CA ASP A 260 23.33 -9.72 -0.26
C ASP A 260 22.82 -11.15 -0.18
N GLY A 261 21.94 -11.51 -1.11
CA GLY A 261 21.28 -12.82 -1.12
C GLY A 261 22.26 -13.97 -1.39
N ALA A 262 23.31 -13.73 -2.21
CA ALA A 262 24.29 -14.74 -2.55
C ALA A 262 25.16 -15.16 -1.34
N ARG A 263 25.52 -14.16 -0.50
CA ARG A 263 26.31 -14.37 0.72
C ARG A 263 25.47 -14.57 1.97
N ASN A 264 24.14 -14.43 1.88
CA ASN A 264 23.24 -14.36 3.01
C ASN A 264 23.71 -13.32 4.05
N ALA A 265 24.07 -12.12 3.57
CA ALA A 265 24.60 -11.03 4.39
C ALA A 265 23.72 -9.79 4.33
N LEU A 266 23.50 -9.15 5.48
CA LEU A 266 22.79 -7.89 5.60
C LEU A 266 23.84 -6.76 5.75
N ILE A 267 23.93 -5.88 4.77
CA ILE A 267 24.88 -4.77 4.80
C ILE A 267 24.21 -3.58 5.48
N VAL A 268 24.89 -3.05 6.50
CA VAL A 268 24.40 -1.93 7.30
C VAL A 268 25.39 -0.78 7.29
N VAL A 269 24.87 0.44 7.38
CA VAL A 269 25.66 1.69 7.39
C VAL A 269 25.24 2.58 8.53
N GLN A 270 26.13 3.45 9.03
CA GLN A 270 25.83 4.45 10.04
C GLN A 270 25.37 5.77 9.42
N GLY A 271 24.45 6.43 10.14
CA GLY A 271 23.95 7.75 9.76
C GLY A 271 22.83 7.70 8.75
N HIS A 272 21.95 8.69 8.83
CA HIS A 272 20.76 8.80 7.98
C HIS A 272 21.11 9.10 6.53
N ASP A 273 22.21 9.84 6.31
CA ASP A 273 22.58 10.41 5.01
C ASP A 273 23.74 9.65 4.33
N HIS A 274 24.00 8.42 4.78
CA HIS A 274 25.05 7.60 4.18
C HIS A 274 24.74 7.33 2.69
N PRO A 275 25.70 7.54 1.74
CA PRO A 275 25.46 7.45 0.29
C PRO A 275 24.85 6.13 -0.18
N LEU A 276 25.19 5.01 0.44
CA LEU A 276 24.63 3.68 0.12
C LEU A 276 23.13 3.54 0.43
N LEU A 277 22.52 4.50 1.13
CA LEU A 277 21.08 4.54 1.35
C LEU A 277 20.34 5.22 0.19
N PHE A 278 21.03 5.83 -0.76
CA PHE A 278 20.42 6.64 -1.82
C PHE A 278 20.57 6.00 -3.19
N SER A 279 19.52 6.14 -3.99
CA SER A 279 19.46 5.69 -5.37
C SER A 279 19.13 6.86 -6.29
N SER A 280 19.87 6.97 -7.42
CA SER A 280 19.64 7.99 -8.44
C SER A 280 18.60 7.57 -9.48
N ALA A 281 18.40 6.28 -9.67
CA ALA A 281 17.42 5.71 -10.56
C ALA A 281 16.94 4.34 -10.08
N LEU A 282 15.90 3.84 -10.73
CA LEU A 282 15.38 2.48 -10.55
C LEU A 282 14.91 1.91 -11.88
N SER A 283 14.81 0.59 -11.98
CA SER A 283 14.08 -0.11 -13.03
C SER A 283 12.86 -0.83 -12.45
N THR A 284 11.83 -0.92 -13.27
CA THR A 284 10.56 -1.54 -12.89
C THR A 284 10.32 -2.81 -13.69
N GLY A 285 9.41 -3.67 -13.22
CA GLY A 285 8.71 -4.63 -14.07
C GLY A 285 7.75 -3.92 -15.02
N ALA A 286 6.88 -4.70 -15.68
CA ALA A 286 5.90 -4.16 -16.62
C ALA A 286 4.99 -3.13 -15.94
N MET A 287 4.85 -1.96 -16.59
CA MET A 287 4.01 -0.86 -16.13
C MET A 287 2.53 -1.20 -16.30
N HIS A 288 1.77 -1.00 -15.24
CA HIS A 288 0.32 -0.96 -15.31
C HIS A 288 -0.11 0.49 -15.53
N TRP A 289 -0.69 0.77 -16.71
CA TRP A 289 -1.15 2.11 -17.08
C TRP A 289 -2.64 2.27 -16.84
N LEU A 290 -3.03 3.33 -16.15
CA LEU A 290 -4.43 3.74 -15.97
C LEU A 290 -4.95 4.60 -17.14
N SER A 291 -4.10 4.91 -18.08
CA SER A 291 -4.38 5.66 -19.31
C SER A 291 -3.62 5.02 -20.46
N ALA A 292 -3.69 5.60 -21.66
CA ALA A 292 -2.87 5.14 -22.78
C ALA A 292 -1.38 5.12 -22.42
N ALA A 293 -0.72 4.00 -22.70
CA ALA A 293 0.71 3.83 -22.45
C ALA A 293 1.52 4.87 -23.22
N ARG A 294 2.46 5.52 -22.55
CA ARG A 294 3.41 6.43 -23.19
C ARG A 294 4.62 5.63 -23.69
N ARG A 295 5.14 6.01 -24.84
CA ARG A 295 6.29 5.34 -25.46
C ARG A 295 7.58 6.16 -25.45
N GLU A 296 7.45 7.47 -25.29
CA GLU A 296 8.58 8.40 -25.24
C GLU A 296 8.93 8.77 -23.81
N PRO A 297 10.19 9.09 -23.52
CA PRO A 297 10.57 9.61 -22.22
C PRO A 297 9.81 10.89 -21.86
N PHE A 298 9.41 11.02 -20.60
CA PHE A 298 8.67 12.18 -20.12
C PHE A 298 8.97 12.51 -18.66
N SER A 299 8.82 13.79 -18.30
CA SER A 299 8.92 14.26 -16.92
C SER A 299 7.64 13.96 -16.16
N CYS A 300 7.77 13.47 -14.93
CA CYS A 300 6.67 13.09 -14.06
C CYS A 300 7.04 13.26 -12.59
N ALA A 301 6.05 13.08 -11.73
CA ALA A 301 6.27 12.87 -10.31
C ALA A 301 6.16 11.38 -9.96
N VAL A 302 6.99 10.90 -9.05
CA VAL A 302 7.01 9.48 -8.65
C VAL A 302 6.97 9.36 -7.14
N LYS A 303 6.17 8.42 -6.63
CA LYS A 303 6.23 7.96 -5.25
C LYS A 303 6.74 6.51 -5.22
N VAL A 304 7.77 6.25 -4.42
CA VAL A 304 8.32 4.90 -4.21
C VAL A 304 7.87 4.30 -2.88
N ARG A 305 7.08 5.04 -2.11
CA ARG A 305 6.46 4.63 -0.85
C ARG A 305 5.17 5.39 -0.61
N TYR A 306 4.23 4.74 0.05
CA TYR A 306 3.06 5.41 0.59
C TYR A 306 3.47 6.56 1.54
N ARG A 307 2.76 7.66 1.53
CA ARG A 307 3.02 8.91 2.29
C ARG A 307 4.32 9.65 1.93
N GLN A 308 5.04 9.22 0.91
CA GLN A 308 6.14 10.01 0.37
C GLN A 308 5.57 11.21 -0.39
N ALA A 309 6.24 12.36 -0.28
CA ALA A 309 5.98 13.48 -1.19
C ALA A 309 6.36 13.09 -2.62
N ASP A 310 5.76 13.75 -3.60
CA ASP A 310 6.08 13.60 -5.01
C ASP A 310 7.56 13.89 -5.27
N GLN A 311 8.22 13.02 -6.02
CA GLN A 311 9.61 13.17 -6.41
C GLN A 311 9.70 13.42 -7.91
N ALA A 312 10.28 14.54 -8.30
CA ALA A 312 10.50 14.86 -9.71
C ALA A 312 11.45 13.83 -10.35
N ALA A 313 11.03 13.29 -11.47
CA ALA A 313 11.72 12.23 -12.18
C ALA A 313 11.45 12.28 -13.68
N THR A 314 12.29 11.60 -14.44
CA THR A 314 12.07 11.26 -15.85
C THR A 314 11.81 9.76 -15.94
N LEU A 315 10.71 9.37 -16.58
CA LEU A 315 10.40 7.98 -16.90
C LEU A 315 10.71 7.70 -18.36
N GLU A 316 11.50 6.65 -18.59
CA GLU A 316 11.89 6.13 -19.91
C GLU A 316 11.21 4.75 -20.08
N PRO A 317 10.14 4.65 -20.90
CA PRO A 317 9.48 3.38 -21.16
C PRO A 317 10.33 2.49 -22.07
N HIS A 318 10.26 1.16 -21.86
CA HIS A 318 10.92 0.17 -22.72
C HIS A 318 9.88 -0.64 -23.52
N ASP A 319 10.34 -1.26 -24.62
CA ASP A 319 9.48 -2.05 -25.52
C ASP A 319 8.90 -3.32 -24.87
N ASP A 320 9.56 -3.83 -23.82
CA ASP A 320 9.09 -4.98 -23.03
C ASP A 320 8.02 -4.62 -21.99
N GLY A 321 7.62 -3.33 -21.95
CA GLY A 321 6.65 -2.80 -21.02
C GLY A 321 7.23 -2.35 -19.67
N SER A 322 8.51 -2.64 -19.40
CA SER A 322 9.22 -2.11 -18.23
C SER A 322 9.54 -0.63 -18.39
N ALA A 323 10.08 0.00 -17.36
CA ALA A 323 10.54 1.38 -17.42
C ALA A 323 11.80 1.59 -16.57
N ARG A 324 12.61 2.56 -16.99
CA ARG A 324 13.64 3.17 -16.15
C ARG A 324 13.15 4.52 -15.63
N ILE A 325 13.32 4.78 -14.34
CA ILE A 325 12.93 6.02 -13.69
C ILE A 325 14.17 6.66 -13.08
N SER A 326 14.55 7.85 -13.58
CA SER A 326 15.68 8.65 -13.11
C SER A 326 15.18 9.81 -12.27
N PHE A 327 15.63 9.93 -11.03
CA PHE A 327 15.22 10.98 -10.11
C PHE A 327 16.07 12.25 -10.29
N GLU A 328 15.48 13.44 -10.20
CA GLU A 328 16.22 14.68 -10.13
C GLU A 328 17.09 14.78 -8.87
N LYS A 329 16.56 14.30 -7.75
CA LYS A 329 17.29 14.17 -6.47
C LYS A 329 17.33 12.71 -6.04
N PRO A 330 18.48 12.19 -5.60
CA PRO A 330 18.60 10.83 -5.14
C PRO A 330 17.55 10.50 -4.07
N GLN A 331 16.93 9.32 -4.17
CA GLN A 331 15.89 8.87 -3.27
C GLN A 331 16.42 7.87 -2.25
N ARG A 332 16.05 8.10 -0.98
CA ARG A 332 16.50 7.26 0.14
C ARG A 332 15.73 5.95 0.20
N ALA A 333 16.47 4.85 0.33
CA ALA A 333 15.99 3.50 0.61
C ALA A 333 14.88 3.06 -0.38
N VAL A 334 15.09 3.31 -1.67
CA VAL A 334 14.27 2.72 -2.74
C VAL A 334 14.38 1.20 -2.63
N THR A 335 13.24 0.51 -2.55
CA THR A 335 13.24 -0.89 -2.12
C THR A 335 12.61 -1.79 -3.18
N PRO A 336 13.35 -2.77 -3.74
CA PRO A 336 12.80 -3.80 -4.62
C PRO A 336 11.63 -4.56 -3.98
N GLY A 337 10.58 -4.77 -4.77
CA GLY A 337 9.31 -5.34 -4.32
C GLY A 337 8.26 -4.30 -3.89
N GLN A 338 8.65 -3.05 -3.59
CA GLN A 338 7.71 -1.93 -3.49
C GLN A 338 7.30 -1.46 -4.88
N TYR A 339 6.38 -0.49 -4.95
CA TYR A 339 5.90 0.06 -6.20
C TYR A 339 6.46 1.46 -6.46
N ALA A 340 6.77 1.75 -7.72
CA ALA A 340 6.94 3.10 -8.23
C ALA A 340 5.62 3.52 -8.87
N VAL A 341 4.96 4.51 -8.27
CA VAL A 341 3.67 5.04 -8.74
C VAL A 341 3.88 6.41 -9.36
N VAL A 342 3.38 6.58 -10.58
CA VAL A 342 3.67 7.71 -11.46
C VAL A 342 2.49 8.66 -11.50
N TYR A 343 2.77 9.95 -11.40
CA TYR A 343 1.78 11.01 -11.35
C TYR A 343 2.11 12.15 -12.34
N GLU A 344 1.06 12.79 -12.83
CA GLU A 344 1.11 14.07 -13.52
C GLU A 344 0.18 15.04 -12.79
N GLY A 345 0.75 15.94 -11.99
CA GLY A 345 -0.01 16.69 -10.99
C GLY A 345 -0.72 15.76 -10.00
N ASP A 346 -2.04 15.86 -9.89
CA ASP A 346 -2.84 14.96 -9.03
C ASP A 346 -3.24 13.66 -9.72
N ARG A 347 -3.15 13.59 -11.05
CA ARG A 347 -3.54 12.40 -11.81
C ARG A 347 -2.54 11.27 -11.63
N CYS A 348 -3.01 10.10 -11.22
CA CYS A 348 -2.25 8.87 -11.21
C CYS A 348 -2.21 8.27 -12.61
N LEU A 349 -1.03 8.11 -13.18
CA LEU A 349 -0.84 7.53 -14.52
C LEU A 349 -0.74 6.01 -14.49
N GLY A 350 -0.40 5.45 -13.34
CA GLY A 350 -0.15 4.03 -13.15
C GLY A 350 1.08 3.75 -12.29
N GLY A 351 1.65 2.57 -12.41
CA GLY A 351 2.85 2.20 -11.66
C GLY A 351 3.29 0.78 -11.91
N ALA A 352 4.41 0.39 -11.32
CA ALA A 352 4.95 -0.96 -11.42
C ALA A 352 5.75 -1.35 -10.19
N VAL A 353 6.05 -2.64 -10.06
CA VAL A 353 6.96 -3.16 -9.03
C VAL A 353 8.38 -2.68 -9.33
N ILE A 354 9.07 -2.19 -8.32
CA ILE A 354 10.50 -1.86 -8.37
C ILE A 354 11.30 -3.16 -8.38
N GLU A 355 12.08 -3.38 -9.43
CA GLU A 355 12.92 -4.58 -9.55
C GLU A 355 14.35 -4.32 -9.10
N ASN A 356 14.96 -3.26 -9.62
CA ASN A 356 16.35 -2.91 -9.30
C ASN A 356 16.49 -1.43 -8.98
N VAL A 357 17.58 -1.10 -8.32
CA VAL A 357 17.94 0.28 -7.96
C VAL A 357 19.38 0.59 -8.37
N GLU A 358 19.60 1.80 -8.84
CA GLU A 358 20.93 2.30 -9.18
C GLU A 358 21.43 3.20 -8.06
N ALA A 359 22.50 2.78 -7.39
CA ALA A 359 23.11 3.58 -6.33
C ALA A 359 23.68 4.89 -6.90
N VAL A 360 23.75 5.90 -6.06
CA VAL A 360 24.45 7.15 -6.39
C VAL A 360 25.93 6.84 -6.67
N SER A 361 26.42 7.15 -7.88
CA SER A 361 27.82 6.99 -8.17
C SER A 361 28.66 7.98 -7.32
N ALA A 362 29.78 7.51 -6.75
CA ALA A 362 30.65 8.32 -5.91
C ALA A 362 31.13 9.63 -6.57
N ARG A 363 31.04 9.75 -7.90
CA ARG A 363 31.40 10.97 -8.67
C ARG A 363 30.39 12.11 -8.55
N ARG A 364 29.10 11.85 -8.14
CA ARG A 364 28.09 12.90 -7.97
C ARG A 364 27.92 13.39 -6.53
N ALA A 365 28.55 12.75 -5.55
CA ALA A 365 28.47 13.15 -4.14
C ALA A 365 29.48 14.26 -3.78
N ALA A 366 30.33 14.69 -4.70
CA ALA A 366 31.38 15.70 -4.50
C ALA A 366 31.14 17.02 -5.29
N ALA A 367 29.97 17.21 -5.85
CA ALA A 367 29.49 18.44 -6.48
C ALA A 367 28.21 18.94 -5.75
#